data_c231c5cea269484b8e48dfbfd2805ed8
#
_entry.id   c231c5cea269484b8e48dfbfd2805ed8
#
_cell.length_a   1.000
_cell.length_b   1.000
_cell.length_c   1.000
_cell.angle_alpha   90.00
_cell.angle_beta   90.00
_cell.angle_gamma   90.00
#
_symmetry.space_group_name_H-M   'P 1'
#
loop_
_entity.id
_entity.type
_entity.pdbx_description
1 polymer ?
#
loop_
_entity_poly.entity_id
_entity_poly.type
_entity_poly.pdbx_seq_one_letter_code
_entity_poly.pdbx_strand_id
1 'polypeptide(L)'
;MRVFDKFKDIISSKIADVPTIKATMLGPRAVGKTSIMASIFSDSRDEIAGTKLYFRPQKDTSAVLTSKKLQLMNVIVKRESMADKPNAGAIEASNTVTSFDFEMGILRRDKSVNISITDFPGEYLDSQPKMVSDFIAESHIVMIAIDTPYLMEEDGLYNEEKNDVEKVISFITKHSESIKDKMILLVPLKCERYFHDGRISEVTSSAKNVYDKLIKFCGENNIACGITPIQTLGGVEFDKFVDNNNPVSNLTKLSTYRFYGDNPKYAPMFCVQPLYYLLTYVANFYEWSNAQNTGVWGRLKGSLLSMLKDDVDFFHEIKKLSSKVITEEKGYCIVKYNTILNIK
;
A
#
# COMPACT_ATOMS: atom_id res chain seq x y z
N MET A 1 5.06 44.38 -27.45
CA MET A 1 4.08 43.34 -27.11
C MET A 1 4.43 41.95 -27.60
N ARG A 2 5.65 41.67 -28.08
CA ARG A 2 6.07 40.35 -28.62
C ARG A 2 7.17 39.63 -27.84
N VAL A 3 7.78 40.26 -26.85
CA VAL A 3 8.87 39.62 -26.05
C VAL A 3 8.30 38.95 -24.81
N PHE A 4 7.24 39.47 -24.21
CA PHE A 4 6.58 38.89 -23.04
C PHE A 4 5.78 37.61 -23.37
N ASP A 5 5.19 37.52 -24.57
CA ASP A 5 4.47 36.31 -24.99
C ASP A 5 5.44 35.14 -25.28
N LYS A 6 6.61 35.41 -25.86
CA LYS A 6 7.66 34.39 -26.02
C LYS A 6 8.26 33.91 -24.69
N PHE A 7 8.33 34.78 -23.66
CA PHE A 7 8.75 34.35 -22.31
C PHE A 7 7.68 33.50 -21.60
N LYS A 8 6.39 33.79 -21.82
CA LYS A 8 5.30 32.95 -21.31
C LYS A 8 5.29 31.57 -21.96
N ASP A 9 5.50 31.51 -23.28
CA ASP A 9 5.55 30.23 -24.01
C ASP A 9 6.81 29.42 -23.63
N ILE A 10 7.94 30.05 -23.35
CA ILE A 10 9.16 29.39 -22.88
C ILE A 10 9.03 28.94 -21.43
N ILE A 11 8.29 29.67 -20.58
CA ILE A 11 8.02 29.27 -19.18
C ILE A 11 6.94 28.19 -19.14
N SER A 12 5.90 28.26 -19.99
CA SER A 12 4.87 27.22 -20.06
C SER A 12 5.35 25.93 -20.74
N SER A 13 6.34 26.00 -21.64
CA SER A 13 6.96 24.80 -22.26
C SER A 13 8.02 24.11 -21.38
N LYS A 14 8.41 24.71 -20.24
CA LYS A 14 9.39 24.14 -19.28
C LYS A 14 8.79 23.61 -17.99
N ILE A 15 7.49 23.69 -17.77
CA ILE A 15 6.83 22.90 -16.73
C ILE A 15 6.38 21.59 -17.40
N ALA A 16 7.34 20.72 -17.71
CA ALA A 16 7.02 19.32 -17.95
C ALA A 16 6.25 18.84 -16.72
N ASP A 17 5.01 18.38 -16.91
CA ASP A 17 4.19 17.83 -15.81
C ASP A 17 5.01 16.79 -15.08
N VAL A 18 5.30 17.05 -13.80
CA VAL A 18 6.04 16.10 -12.95
C VAL A 18 5.27 14.79 -12.94
N PRO A 19 5.89 13.68 -13.37
CA PRO A 19 5.18 12.42 -13.50
C PRO A 19 4.69 11.89 -12.15
N THR A 20 3.61 11.11 -12.19
CA THR A 20 3.00 10.54 -10.99
C THR A 20 3.12 9.02 -10.99
N ILE A 21 3.74 8.48 -9.96
CA ILE A 21 3.72 7.05 -9.63
C ILE A 21 2.43 6.78 -8.86
N LYS A 22 1.60 5.85 -9.36
CA LYS A 22 0.29 5.56 -8.79
C LYS A 22 0.20 4.17 -8.21
N ALA A 23 -0.50 4.05 -7.08
CA ALA A 23 -0.90 2.79 -6.48
C ALA A 23 -2.37 2.85 -6.05
N THR A 24 -3.06 1.72 -6.10
CA THR A 24 -4.43 1.58 -5.62
C THR A 24 -4.45 0.59 -4.46
N MET A 25 -5.16 0.94 -3.38
CA MET A 25 -5.37 0.07 -2.23
C MET A 25 -6.83 -0.37 -2.15
N LEU A 26 -7.03 -1.68 -2.25
CA LEU A 26 -8.30 -2.35 -2.09
C LEU A 26 -8.36 -3.04 -0.72
N GLY A 27 -9.54 -3.39 -0.27
CA GLY A 27 -9.75 -4.18 0.95
C GLY A 27 -10.95 -3.70 1.75
N PRO A 28 -11.36 -4.49 2.75
CA PRO A 28 -12.57 -4.25 3.51
C PRO A 28 -12.52 -2.96 4.33
N ARG A 29 -13.70 -2.53 4.77
CA ARG A 29 -13.82 -1.41 5.69
C ARG A 29 -13.14 -1.74 7.02
N ALA A 30 -12.49 -0.74 7.63
CA ALA A 30 -11.83 -0.82 8.94
C ALA A 30 -10.69 -1.86 9.04
N VAL A 31 -10.13 -2.33 7.92
CA VAL A 31 -8.96 -3.21 7.93
C VAL A 31 -7.68 -2.50 8.37
N GLY A 32 -7.60 -1.19 8.20
CA GLY A 32 -6.44 -0.37 8.57
C GLY A 32 -5.71 0.30 7.40
N LYS A 33 -6.35 0.40 6.21
CA LYS A 33 -5.76 1.03 5.03
C LYS A 33 -5.22 2.45 5.29
N THR A 34 -6.05 3.32 5.86
CA THR A 34 -5.63 4.68 6.21
C THR A 34 -4.57 4.70 7.33
N SER A 35 -4.59 3.70 8.21
CA SER A 35 -3.61 3.58 9.30
C SER A 35 -2.21 3.27 8.76
N ILE A 36 -2.11 2.36 7.79
CA ILE A 36 -0.82 2.07 7.15
C ILE A 36 -0.28 3.30 6.40
N MET A 37 -1.14 4.12 5.76
CA MET A 37 -0.70 5.35 5.10
C MET A 37 -0.06 6.32 6.12
N ALA A 38 -0.65 6.47 7.30
CA ALA A 38 -0.10 7.30 8.36
C ALA A 38 1.25 6.75 8.88
N SER A 39 1.39 5.43 8.97
CA SER A 39 2.64 4.78 9.38
C SER A 39 3.72 4.88 8.31
N ILE A 40 3.40 4.67 7.02
CA ILE A 40 4.32 4.92 5.90
C ILE A 40 4.88 6.34 5.99
N PHE A 41 4.02 7.33 6.19
CA PHE A 41 4.45 8.72 6.31
C PHE A 41 5.36 8.97 7.51
N SER A 42 5.06 8.39 8.68
CA SER A 42 5.85 8.61 9.88
C SER A 42 7.22 7.94 9.80
N ASP A 43 7.29 6.73 9.26
CA ASP A 43 8.48 5.90 9.29
C ASP A 43 9.38 6.13 8.08
N SER A 44 8.81 6.57 6.95
CA SER A 44 9.57 6.82 5.71
C SER A 44 10.69 7.83 5.90
N ARG A 45 10.55 8.79 6.81
CA ARG A 45 11.59 9.79 7.08
C ARG A 45 12.88 9.15 7.59
N ASP A 46 12.79 8.23 8.54
CA ASP A 46 13.93 7.54 9.13
C ASP A 46 14.50 6.48 8.17
N GLU A 47 13.61 5.81 7.46
CA GLU A 47 13.96 4.76 6.50
C GLU A 47 14.66 5.28 5.24
N ILE A 48 14.36 6.52 4.80
CA ILE A 48 15.00 7.17 3.66
C ILE A 48 16.28 7.91 4.09
N ALA A 49 16.51 8.10 5.39
CA ALA A 49 17.63 8.90 5.93
C ALA A 49 19.03 8.47 5.45
N GLY A 50 19.23 7.24 4.98
CA GLY A 50 20.48 6.75 4.37
C GLY A 50 20.65 7.07 2.89
N THR A 51 19.69 7.77 2.26
CA THR A 51 19.71 8.15 0.84
C THR A 51 19.77 9.65 0.66
N LYS A 52 19.96 10.11 -0.57
CA LYS A 52 19.82 11.53 -0.93
C LYS A 52 18.39 11.94 -1.25
N LEU A 53 17.41 11.06 -1.01
CA LEU A 53 16.00 11.30 -1.31
C LEU A 53 15.31 12.07 -0.19
N TYR A 54 14.27 12.81 -0.56
CA TYR A 54 13.21 13.20 0.35
C TYR A 54 11.87 12.61 -0.10
N PHE A 55 11.01 12.36 0.86
CA PHE A 55 9.63 11.93 0.66
C PHE A 55 8.75 12.74 1.62
N ARG A 56 7.80 13.48 1.09
CA ARG A 56 6.94 14.35 1.90
C ARG A 56 5.50 14.36 1.38
N PRO A 57 4.50 14.39 2.25
CA PRO A 57 3.11 14.52 1.84
C PRO A 57 2.83 15.93 1.33
N GLN A 58 1.90 16.03 0.39
CA GLN A 58 1.29 17.31 0.04
C GLN A 58 0.43 17.83 1.21
N LYS A 59 0.09 19.12 1.19
CA LYS A 59 -0.51 19.81 2.34
C LYS A 59 -1.76 19.13 2.89
N ASP A 60 -2.71 18.76 2.03
CA ASP A 60 -3.97 18.14 2.45
C ASP A 60 -3.75 16.73 2.97
N THR A 61 -2.91 15.95 2.29
CA THR A 61 -2.45 14.62 2.74
C THR A 61 -1.76 14.69 4.10
N SER A 62 -0.89 15.69 4.32
CA SER A 62 -0.19 15.88 5.59
C SER A 62 -1.14 16.07 6.76
N ALA A 63 -2.19 16.86 6.60
CA ALA A 63 -3.17 17.11 7.65
C ALA A 63 -3.93 15.83 8.05
N VAL A 64 -4.40 15.07 7.05
CA VAL A 64 -5.11 13.79 7.26
C VAL A 64 -4.22 12.77 7.95
N LEU A 65 -2.99 12.57 7.46
CA LEU A 65 -2.05 11.58 8.01
C LEU A 65 -1.58 11.93 9.41
N THR A 66 -1.35 13.22 9.70
CA THR A 66 -0.99 13.67 11.05
C THR A 66 -2.13 13.42 12.04
N SER A 67 -3.36 13.76 11.67
CA SER A 67 -4.54 13.47 12.50
C SER A 67 -4.70 11.98 12.76
N LYS A 68 -4.54 11.14 11.72
CA LYS A 68 -4.64 9.69 11.84
C LYS A 68 -3.54 9.10 12.72
N LYS A 69 -2.30 9.55 12.57
CA LYS A 69 -1.18 9.14 13.45
C LYS A 69 -1.49 9.45 14.91
N LEU A 70 -1.99 10.64 15.23
CA LEU A 70 -2.38 10.99 16.58
C LEU A 70 -3.49 10.09 17.12
N GLN A 71 -4.48 9.73 16.31
CA GLN A 71 -5.51 8.77 16.69
C GLN A 71 -4.89 7.40 17.05
N LEU A 72 -3.96 6.89 16.22
CA LEU A 72 -3.28 5.61 16.45
C LEU A 72 -2.44 5.63 17.74
N MET A 73 -1.68 6.69 17.96
CA MET A 73 -0.91 6.86 19.19
C MET A 73 -1.82 6.94 20.41
N ASN A 74 -2.95 7.63 20.34
CA ASN A 74 -3.90 7.77 21.43
C ASN A 74 -4.55 6.45 21.84
N VAL A 75 -4.64 5.45 20.96
CA VAL A 75 -5.11 4.10 21.32
C VAL A 75 -4.22 3.50 22.41
N ILE A 76 -2.91 3.81 22.39
CA ILE A 76 -1.93 3.28 23.32
C ILE A 76 -1.77 4.18 24.54
N VAL A 77 -1.69 5.50 24.36
CA VAL A 77 -1.45 6.48 25.44
C VAL A 77 -2.62 6.57 26.43
N LYS A 78 -3.86 6.37 25.98
CA LYS A 78 -5.05 6.41 26.85
C LYS A 78 -5.15 5.27 27.85
N ARG A 79 -4.19 4.34 27.89
CA ARG A 79 -4.08 3.35 28.96
C ARG A 79 -3.98 3.98 30.37
N GLU A 80 -3.35 5.14 30.49
CA GLU A 80 -3.14 5.80 31.79
C GLU A 80 -4.42 6.29 32.46
N SER A 81 -5.55 6.32 31.77
CA SER A 81 -6.76 6.95 32.24
C SER A 81 -7.97 6.08 32.49
N MET A 82 -8.00 4.74 32.35
CA MET A 82 -9.15 3.91 32.83
C MET A 82 -9.53 2.64 32.05
N ALA A 83 -8.87 2.23 30.99
CA ALA A 83 -9.33 1.02 30.29
C ALA A 83 -8.22 -0.02 30.21
N ASP A 84 -8.45 -1.20 30.77
CA ASP A 84 -7.57 -2.37 30.60
C ASP A 84 -7.51 -2.89 29.14
N LYS A 85 -8.27 -2.28 28.22
CA LYS A 85 -8.34 -2.68 26.81
C LYS A 85 -8.26 -1.49 25.87
N PRO A 86 -7.52 -1.62 24.75
CA PRO A 86 -7.44 -0.59 23.73
C PRO A 86 -8.80 -0.41 23.03
N ASN A 87 -9.25 0.82 22.88
CA ASN A 87 -10.45 1.13 22.11
C ASN A 87 -10.12 1.22 20.60
N ALA A 88 -9.96 0.09 19.95
CA ALA A 88 -9.70 0.02 18.51
C ALA A 88 -10.90 0.50 17.66
N GLY A 89 -12.12 0.50 18.22
CA GLY A 89 -13.32 1.04 17.56
C GLY A 89 -13.35 2.55 17.43
N ALA A 90 -12.47 3.28 18.15
CA ALA A 90 -12.34 4.73 18.03
C ALA A 90 -11.64 5.20 16.74
N ILE A 91 -11.12 4.28 15.94
CA ILE A 91 -10.47 4.59 14.66
C ILE A 91 -11.54 4.57 13.56
N GLU A 92 -12.06 5.74 13.21
CA GLU A 92 -13.07 5.87 12.16
C GLU A 92 -12.58 5.31 10.81
N ALA A 93 -13.44 4.53 10.16
CA ALA A 93 -13.21 4.05 8.80
C ALA A 93 -13.56 5.14 7.78
N SER A 94 -12.76 5.27 6.72
CA SER A 94 -13.08 6.13 5.59
C SER A 94 -14.28 5.56 4.81
N ASN A 95 -15.26 6.42 4.52
CA ASN A 95 -16.45 6.09 3.70
C ASN A 95 -16.33 6.67 2.28
N THR A 96 -15.26 7.36 1.97
CA THR A 96 -15.03 8.03 0.69
C THR A 96 -13.70 7.60 0.11
N VAL A 97 -13.59 7.68 -1.21
CA VAL A 97 -12.30 7.54 -1.90
C VAL A 97 -11.35 8.61 -1.39
N THR A 98 -10.17 8.21 -0.98
CA THR A 98 -9.15 9.12 -0.48
C THR A 98 -7.85 8.88 -1.22
N SER A 99 -7.29 9.93 -1.82
CA SER A 99 -5.96 9.89 -2.39
C SER A 99 -4.96 10.52 -1.44
N PHE A 100 -3.87 9.82 -1.21
CA PHE A 100 -2.73 10.28 -0.43
C PHE A 100 -1.62 10.65 -1.39
N ASP A 101 -1.35 11.94 -1.50
CA ASP A 101 -0.42 12.49 -2.48
C ASP A 101 0.87 12.94 -1.79
N PHE A 102 1.98 12.47 -2.33
CA PHE A 102 3.33 12.73 -1.84
C PHE A 102 4.20 13.30 -2.96
N GLU A 103 5.24 13.98 -2.56
CA GLU A 103 6.33 14.43 -3.43
C GLU A 103 7.61 13.68 -3.06
N MET A 104 8.36 13.26 -4.07
CA MET A 104 9.66 12.64 -3.90
C MET A 104 10.69 13.23 -4.87
N GLY A 105 11.90 13.38 -4.41
CA GLY A 105 13.01 13.93 -5.21
C GLY A 105 14.33 13.89 -4.46
N ILE A 106 15.37 14.46 -5.06
CA ILE A 106 16.70 14.60 -4.46
C ILE A 106 16.70 15.78 -3.48
N LEU A 107 17.28 15.62 -2.31
CA LEU A 107 17.44 16.67 -1.31
C LEU A 107 18.05 17.94 -1.95
N ARG A 108 17.46 19.10 -1.67
CA ARG A 108 17.84 20.42 -2.18
C ARG A 108 17.64 20.60 -3.70
N ARG A 109 16.89 19.74 -4.36
CA ARG A 109 16.43 19.90 -5.75
C ARG A 109 14.89 19.97 -5.78
N ASP A 110 14.34 20.35 -6.93
CA ASP A 110 12.90 20.26 -7.17
C ASP A 110 12.45 18.79 -7.11
N LYS A 111 11.13 18.59 -6.96
CA LYS A 111 10.56 17.24 -6.95
C LYS A 111 10.78 16.56 -8.29
N SER A 112 11.18 15.29 -8.24
CA SER A 112 11.36 14.45 -9.42
C SER A 112 10.05 13.75 -9.79
N VAL A 113 9.27 13.28 -8.80
CA VAL A 113 7.99 12.58 -9.01
C VAL A 113 6.96 12.97 -7.97
N ASN A 114 5.68 12.83 -8.33
CA ASN A 114 4.57 12.69 -7.39
C ASN A 114 4.32 11.20 -7.15
N ILE A 115 3.85 10.84 -5.95
CA ILE A 115 3.39 9.49 -5.63
C ILE A 115 1.97 9.63 -5.12
N SER A 116 1.00 8.96 -5.75
CA SER A 116 -0.40 8.98 -5.37
C SER A 116 -0.88 7.58 -5.02
N ILE A 117 -1.38 7.41 -3.79
CA ILE A 117 -1.92 6.14 -3.31
C ILE A 117 -3.40 6.35 -3.03
N THR A 118 -4.26 5.70 -3.81
CA THR A 118 -5.71 5.83 -3.67
C THR A 118 -6.28 4.69 -2.84
N ASP A 119 -6.96 5.04 -1.75
CA ASP A 119 -7.70 4.13 -0.87
C ASP A 119 -9.18 4.12 -1.24
N PHE A 120 -9.71 2.94 -1.55
CA PHE A 120 -11.12 2.72 -1.87
C PHE A 120 -11.86 2.03 -0.73
N PRO A 121 -13.07 2.50 -0.38
CA PRO A 121 -13.99 1.71 0.42
C PRO A 121 -14.32 0.38 -0.28
N GLY A 122 -14.39 -0.73 0.47
CA GLY A 122 -14.62 -2.06 -0.10
C GLY A 122 -15.92 -2.19 -0.90
N GLU A 123 -16.97 -1.45 -0.52
CA GLU A 123 -18.26 -1.39 -1.21
C GLU A 123 -18.18 -0.79 -2.63
N TYR A 124 -17.10 -0.09 -2.99
CA TYR A 124 -16.93 0.47 -4.34
C TYR A 124 -16.64 -0.57 -5.40
N LEU A 125 -16.19 -1.75 -5.02
CA LEU A 125 -16.05 -2.87 -5.95
C LEU A 125 -17.40 -3.25 -6.61
N ASP A 126 -18.51 -3.09 -5.88
CA ASP A 126 -19.87 -3.37 -6.37
C ASP A 126 -20.56 -2.10 -6.89
N SER A 127 -20.49 -1.00 -6.12
CA SER A 127 -21.28 0.20 -6.41
C SER A 127 -20.64 1.10 -7.47
N GLN A 128 -19.31 1.07 -7.64
CA GLN A 128 -18.56 1.90 -8.57
C GLN A 128 -17.46 1.12 -9.32
N PRO A 129 -17.76 -0.06 -9.88
CA PRO A 129 -16.74 -0.99 -10.41
C PRO A 129 -15.90 -0.36 -11.53
N LYS A 130 -16.53 0.46 -12.40
CA LYS A 130 -15.83 1.14 -13.48
C LYS A 130 -14.79 2.12 -12.95
N MET A 131 -15.17 2.95 -11.97
CA MET A 131 -14.25 3.91 -11.38
C MET A 131 -13.04 3.22 -10.76
N VAL A 132 -13.25 2.16 -9.97
CA VAL A 132 -12.15 1.37 -9.39
C VAL A 132 -11.26 0.77 -10.46
N SER A 133 -11.86 0.20 -11.53
CA SER A 133 -11.11 -0.35 -12.67
C SER A 133 -10.26 0.70 -13.38
N ASP A 134 -10.79 1.91 -13.59
CA ASP A 134 -10.06 3.01 -14.23
C ASP A 134 -8.83 3.43 -13.40
N PHE A 135 -8.97 3.53 -12.07
CA PHE A 135 -7.84 3.81 -11.17
C PHE A 135 -6.81 2.67 -11.16
N ILE A 136 -7.26 1.41 -11.15
CA ILE A 136 -6.37 0.26 -11.28
C ILE A 136 -5.60 0.32 -12.61
N ALA A 137 -6.25 0.66 -13.71
CA ALA A 137 -5.61 0.76 -15.03
C ALA A 137 -4.45 1.77 -15.03
N GLU A 138 -4.58 2.85 -14.26
CA GLU A 138 -3.53 3.87 -14.11
C GLU A 138 -2.45 3.53 -13.06
N SER A 139 -2.70 2.57 -12.18
CA SER A 139 -1.78 2.20 -11.10
C SER A 139 -0.64 1.30 -11.59
N HIS A 140 0.51 1.39 -10.93
CA HIS A 140 1.66 0.50 -11.13
C HIS A 140 1.56 -0.74 -10.24
N ILE A 141 1.03 -0.56 -9.02
CA ILE A 141 0.77 -1.63 -8.05
C ILE A 141 -0.67 -1.55 -7.55
N VAL A 142 -1.29 -2.71 -7.35
CA VAL A 142 -2.56 -2.88 -6.65
C VAL A 142 -2.29 -3.57 -5.33
N MET A 143 -2.55 -2.90 -4.23
CA MET A 143 -2.41 -3.43 -2.88
C MET A 143 -3.76 -3.96 -2.39
N ILE A 144 -3.78 -5.17 -1.85
CA ILE A 144 -4.97 -5.81 -1.27
C ILE A 144 -4.73 -5.93 0.23
N ALA A 145 -5.38 -5.08 1.01
CA ALA A 145 -5.31 -5.09 2.46
C ALA A 145 -6.15 -6.23 3.04
N ILE A 146 -5.56 -7.03 3.92
CA ILE A 146 -6.15 -8.22 4.53
C ILE A 146 -6.20 -8.02 6.05
N ASP A 147 -7.34 -8.26 6.66
CA ASP A 147 -7.48 -8.29 8.13
C ASP A 147 -6.97 -9.64 8.64
N THR A 148 -5.74 -9.65 9.18
CA THR A 148 -5.03 -10.89 9.52
C THR A 148 -5.71 -11.71 10.63
N PRO A 149 -6.26 -11.14 11.71
CA PRO A 149 -7.08 -11.90 12.66
C PRO A 149 -8.18 -12.75 12.02
N TYR A 150 -8.93 -12.20 11.07
CA TYR A 150 -9.99 -12.95 10.38
C TYR A 150 -9.44 -14.01 9.41
N LEU A 151 -8.25 -13.79 8.87
CA LEU A 151 -7.56 -14.78 8.04
C LEU A 151 -7.07 -16.00 8.84
N MET A 152 -6.64 -15.77 10.09
CA MET A 152 -5.85 -16.73 10.86
C MET A 152 -6.61 -17.42 11.98
N GLU A 153 -7.46 -16.70 12.68
CA GLU A 153 -8.10 -17.23 13.89
C GLU A 153 -9.36 -18.03 13.56
N GLU A 154 -9.72 -18.98 14.43
CA GLU A 154 -10.82 -19.92 14.21
C GLU A 154 -10.74 -20.61 12.83
N ASP A 155 -9.52 -20.99 12.43
CA ASP A 155 -9.23 -21.61 11.13
C ASP A 155 -9.74 -20.79 9.92
N GLY A 156 -9.83 -19.46 10.07
CA GLY A 156 -10.33 -18.55 9.03
C GLY A 156 -11.83 -18.58 8.82
N LEU A 157 -12.61 -19.12 9.76
CA LEU A 157 -14.06 -19.27 9.65
C LEU A 157 -14.79 -17.98 9.26
N TYR A 158 -14.32 -16.83 9.74
CA TYR A 158 -14.92 -15.52 9.48
C TYR A 158 -14.19 -14.71 8.40
N ASN A 159 -13.25 -15.34 7.70
CA ASN A 159 -12.40 -14.64 6.74
C ASN A 159 -13.20 -14.06 5.58
N GLU A 160 -14.13 -14.81 4.99
CA GLU A 160 -14.92 -14.32 3.86
C GLU A 160 -15.84 -13.16 4.26
N GLU A 161 -16.48 -13.22 5.45
CA GLU A 161 -17.33 -12.13 5.95
C GLU A 161 -16.58 -10.79 6.08
N LYS A 162 -15.27 -10.85 6.42
CA LYS A 162 -14.46 -9.66 6.67
C LYS A 162 -13.64 -9.23 5.47
N ASN A 163 -12.96 -10.17 4.82
CA ASN A 163 -11.98 -9.86 3.79
C ASN A 163 -12.57 -9.87 2.37
N ASP A 164 -13.83 -10.33 2.19
CA ASP A 164 -14.53 -10.36 0.90
C ASP A 164 -13.66 -10.97 -0.22
N VAL A 165 -13.00 -12.08 0.07
CA VAL A 165 -11.93 -12.66 -0.77
C VAL A 165 -12.44 -12.99 -2.18
N GLU A 166 -13.58 -13.69 -2.27
CA GLU A 166 -14.16 -14.06 -3.56
C GLU A 166 -14.58 -12.84 -4.38
N LYS A 167 -15.08 -11.79 -3.73
CA LYS A 167 -15.39 -10.51 -4.38
C LYS A 167 -14.14 -9.85 -4.97
N VAL A 168 -13.07 -9.75 -4.19
CA VAL A 168 -11.81 -9.14 -4.64
C VAL A 168 -11.23 -9.93 -5.81
N ILE A 169 -11.17 -11.27 -5.72
CA ILE A 169 -10.67 -12.14 -6.78
C ILE A 169 -11.52 -11.99 -8.04
N SER A 170 -12.85 -12.07 -7.91
CA SER A 170 -13.78 -11.93 -9.03
C SER A 170 -13.64 -10.56 -9.71
N PHE A 171 -13.53 -9.49 -8.94
CA PHE A 171 -13.31 -8.15 -9.48
C PHE A 171 -12.03 -8.07 -10.30
N ILE A 172 -10.90 -8.55 -9.74
CA ILE A 172 -9.58 -8.51 -10.39
C ILE A 172 -9.58 -9.34 -11.68
N THR A 173 -10.08 -10.57 -11.62
CA THR A 173 -10.10 -11.47 -12.79
C THR A 173 -11.01 -10.94 -13.91
N LYS A 174 -12.15 -10.33 -13.56
CA LYS A 174 -13.07 -9.70 -14.52
C LYS A 174 -12.45 -8.48 -15.24
N HIS A 175 -11.54 -7.77 -14.58
CA HIS A 175 -10.89 -6.58 -15.12
C HIS A 175 -9.41 -6.84 -15.48
N SER A 176 -9.12 -8.03 -15.99
CA SER A 176 -7.77 -8.52 -16.30
C SER A 176 -6.93 -7.56 -17.16
N GLU A 177 -7.53 -6.94 -18.17
CA GLU A 177 -6.83 -5.98 -19.04
C GLU A 177 -6.33 -4.74 -18.28
N SER A 178 -7.04 -4.31 -17.24
CA SER A 178 -6.62 -3.17 -16.40
C SER A 178 -5.44 -3.50 -15.49
N ILE A 179 -5.13 -4.80 -15.28
CA ILE A 179 -4.14 -5.28 -14.32
C ILE A 179 -2.90 -5.87 -15.01
N LYS A 180 -2.96 -6.09 -16.30
CA LYS A 180 -1.83 -6.63 -17.07
C LYS A 180 -0.55 -5.82 -16.86
N ASP A 181 0.58 -6.51 -16.77
CA ASP A 181 1.91 -5.93 -16.55
C ASP A 181 1.98 -5.05 -15.27
N LYS A 182 1.28 -5.44 -14.22
CA LYS A 182 1.31 -4.78 -12.90
C LYS A 182 1.82 -5.72 -11.83
N MET A 183 1.88 -5.21 -10.62
CA MET A 183 2.11 -6.02 -9.42
C MET A 183 0.87 -5.98 -8.53
N ILE A 184 0.44 -7.14 -8.05
CA ILE A 184 -0.51 -7.27 -6.96
C ILE A 184 0.28 -7.54 -5.68
N LEU A 185 0.02 -6.76 -4.64
CA LEU A 185 0.65 -6.92 -3.35
C LEU A 185 -0.42 -7.25 -2.30
N LEU A 186 -0.42 -8.48 -1.81
CA LEU A 186 -1.23 -8.87 -0.66
C LEU A 186 -0.59 -8.30 0.60
N VAL A 187 -1.37 -7.54 1.36
CA VAL A 187 -0.89 -6.79 2.53
C VAL A 187 -1.67 -7.22 3.77
N PRO A 188 -1.25 -8.32 4.44
CA PRO A 188 -1.79 -8.67 5.74
C PRO A 188 -1.46 -7.55 6.76
N LEU A 189 -2.50 -6.98 7.36
CA LEU A 189 -2.42 -5.91 8.37
C LEU A 189 -2.81 -6.46 9.75
N LYS A 190 -2.42 -5.76 10.81
CA LYS A 190 -2.67 -6.18 12.20
C LYS A 190 -1.97 -7.50 12.55
N CYS A 191 -0.72 -7.64 12.07
CA CYS A 191 0.07 -8.86 12.25
C CYS A 191 0.80 -8.91 13.59
N GLU A 192 0.57 -8.00 14.52
CA GLU A 192 1.31 -7.85 15.78
C GLU A 192 1.44 -9.18 16.52
N ARG A 193 0.31 -9.83 16.83
CA ARG A 193 0.28 -11.11 17.56
C ARG A 193 1.14 -12.19 16.87
N TYR A 194 1.05 -12.27 15.56
CA TYR A 194 1.74 -13.33 14.79
C TYR A 194 3.24 -13.08 14.69
N PHE A 195 3.69 -11.83 14.74
CA PHE A 195 5.10 -11.51 14.89
C PHE A 195 5.58 -11.81 16.30
N HIS A 196 4.82 -11.45 17.34
CA HIS A 196 5.17 -11.71 18.73
C HIS A 196 5.25 -13.21 19.04
N ASP A 197 4.33 -13.99 18.51
CA ASP A 197 4.26 -15.45 18.69
C ASP A 197 5.20 -16.23 17.73
N GLY A 198 5.93 -15.56 16.83
CA GLY A 198 6.79 -16.21 15.83
C GLY A 198 6.03 -16.95 14.72
N ARG A 199 4.74 -16.69 14.55
CA ARG A 199 3.82 -17.37 13.61
C ARG A 199 3.64 -16.65 12.27
N ILE A 200 4.50 -15.71 11.95
CA ILE A 200 4.31 -14.87 10.74
C ILE A 200 4.39 -15.67 9.42
N SER A 201 5.12 -16.79 9.41
CA SER A 201 5.16 -17.71 8.26
C SER A 201 3.81 -18.42 8.02
N GLU A 202 3.04 -18.65 9.07
CA GLU A 202 1.68 -19.19 8.97
C GLU A 202 0.74 -18.19 8.28
N VAL A 203 0.85 -16.89 8.62
CA VAL A 203 0.09 -15.82 7.94
C VAL A 203 0.33 -15.86 6.44
N THR A 204 1.58 -15.99 6.03
CA THR A 204 1.95 -16.08 4.61
C THR A 204 1.36 -17.32 3.96
N SER A 205 1.43 -18.46 4.63
CA SER A 205 0.87 -19.73 4.13
C SER A 205 -0.64 -19.66 3.99
N SER A 206 -1.34 -19.12 4.98
CA SER A 206 -2.79 -18.91 4.94
C SER A 206 -3.19 -17.92 3.83
N ALA A 207 -2.47 -16.82 3.65
CA ALA A 207 -2.72 -15.88 2.57
C ALA A 207 -2.52 -16.56 1.19
N LYS A 208 -1.47 -17.37 1.01
CA LYS A 208 -1.26 -18.14 -0.23
C LYS A 208 -2.42 -19.10 -0.51
N ASN A 209 -2.90 -19.80 0.50
CA ASN A 209 -3.98 -20.77 0.35
C ASN A 209 -5.30 -20.08 0.00
N VAL A 210 -5.65 -19.03 0.73
CA VAL A 210 -6.91 -18.29 0.54
C VAL A 210 -6.96 -17.56 -0.80
N TYR A 211 -5.83 -16.96 -1.22
CA TYR A 211 -5.72 -16.24 -2.49
C TYR A 211 -5.14 -17.08 -3.64
N ASP A 212 -5.13 -18.43 -3.55
CA ASP A 212 -4.55 -19.33 -4.54
C ASP A 212 -5.10 -19.10 -5.96
N LYS A 213 -6.41 -18.91 -6.11
CA LYS A 213 -7.04 -18.57 -7.40
C LYS A 213 -6.46 -17.29 -8.00
N LEU A 214 -6.28 -16.24 -7.19
CA LEU A 214 -5.67 -14.98 -7.64
C LEU A 214 -4.20 -15.16 -8.01
N ILE A 215 -3.45 -15.91 -7.22
CA ILE A 215 -2.03 -16.18 -7.46
C ILE A 215 -1.83 -16.97 -8.77
N LYS A 216 -2.68 -17.97 -9.04
CA LYS A 216 -2.68 -18.69 -10.32
C LYS A 216 -2.99 -17.77 -11.50
N PHE A 217 -4.04 -16.98 -11.38
CA PHE A 217 -4.41 -15.97 -12.37
C PHE A 217 -3.25 -14.99 -12.66
N CYS A 218 -2.54 -14.52 -11.63
CA CYS A 218 -1.36 -13.66 -11.81
C CYS A 218 -0.27 -14.35 -12.65
N GLY A 219 0.02 -15.63 -12.37
CA GLY A 219 1.00 -16.40 -13.12
C GLY A 219 0.65 -16.58 -14.60
N GLU A 220 -0.63 -16.74 -14.92
CA GLU A 220 -1.14 -16.93 -16.28
C GLU A 220 -1.17 -15.60 -17.08
N ASN A 221 -1.21 -14.45 -16.42
CA ASN A 221 -1.43 -13.14 -17.05
C ASN A 221 -0.23 -12.19 -16.94
N ASN A 222 0.98 -12.70 -16.68
CA ASN A 222 2.21 -11.90 -16.53
C ASN A 222 2.08 -10.80 -15.44
N ILE A 223 1.38 -11.09 -14.35
CA ILE A 223 1.20 -10.19 -13.22
C ILE A 223 2.11 -10.65 -12.08
N ALA A 224 2.93 -9.75 -11.53
CA ALA A 224 3.71 -10.06 -10.34
C ALA A 224 2.80 -10.12 -9.12
N CYS A 225 3.09 -11.03 -8.18
CA CYS A 225 2.36 -11.13 -6.94
C CYS A 225 3.30 -11.30 -5.75
N GLY A 226 3.14 -10.46 -4.72
CA GLY A 226 3.90 -10.54 -3.48
C GLY A 226 3.01 -10.51 -2.24
N ILE A 227 3.57 -10.90 -1.10
CA ILE A 227 2.92 -10.84 0.22
C ILE A 227 3.82 -10.06 1.16
N THR A 228 3.27 -9.06 1.85
CA THR A 228 3.98 -8.19 2.78
C THR A 228 3.19 -7.99 4.07
N PRO A 229 3.41 -8.82 5.11
CA PRO A 229 2.73 -8.68 6.40
C PRO A 229 3.27 -7.48 7.18
N ILE A 230 2.39 -6.77 7.91
CA ILE A 230 2.68 -5.48 8.53
C ILE A 230 2.13 -5.43 9.95
N GLN A 231 2.91 -4.84 10.86
CA GLN A 231 2.47 -4.40 12.17
C GLN A 231 2.07 -2.92 12.11
N THR A 232 0.81 -2.61 12.43
CA THR A 232 0.26 -1.25 12.30
C THR A 232 0.43 -0.40 13.57
N LEU A 233 0.42 -1.04 14.74
CA LEU A 233 0.46 -0.38 16.05
C LEU A 233 1.66 -0.82 16.90
N GLY A 234 2.12 -2.07 16.76
CA GLY A 234 3.19 -2.66 17.54
C GLY A 234 2.77 -3.04 18.97
N GLY A 235 2.38 -2.08 19.80
CA GLY A 235 2.02 -2.30 21.19
C GLY A 235 0.58 -2.77 21.46
N VAL A 236 -0.19 -3.08 20.41
CA VAL A 236 -1.57 -3.57 20.51
C VAL A 236 -1.73 -4.76 19.59
N GLU A 237 -2.21 -5.87 20.11
CA GLU A 237 -2.38 -7.10 19.36
C GLU A 237 -3.81 -7.65 19.47
N PHE A 238 -4.18 -8.56 18.57
CA PHE A 238 -5.46 -9.26 18.62
C PHE A 238 -5.60 -10.06 19.92
N ASP A 239 -6.77 -9.96 20.57
CA ASP A 239 -7.11 -10.71 21.78
C ASP A 239 -7.99 -11.92 21.42
N LYS A 240 -9.23 -11.66 21.00
CA LYS A 240 -10.22 -12.67 20.63
C LYS A 240 -11.36 -12.11 19.81
N PHE A 241 -12.18 -12.98 19.23
CA PHE A 241 -13.48 -12.60 18.68
C PHE A 241 -14.56 -12.52 19.77
N VAL A 242 -15.49 -11.58 19.57
CA VAL A 242 -16.72 -11.45 20.35
C VAL A 242 -17.92 -11.36 19.40
N ASP A 243 -19.12 -11.74 19.88
CA ASP A 243 -20.34 -11.64 19.10
C ASP A 243 -20.63 -10.19 18.69
N ASN A 244 -21.04 -10.03 17.44
CA ASN A 244 -21.47 -8.73 16.93
C ASN A 244 -22.99 -8.60 17.08
N ASN A 245 -23.41 -7.79 18.04
CA ASN A 245 -24.82 -7.54 18.30
C ASN A 245 -25.42 -6.40 17.42
N ASN A 246 -24.68 -5.89 16.45
CA ASN A 246 -25.18 -4.86 15.54
C ASN A 246 -25.95 -5.50 14.37
N PRO A 247 -27.30 -5.38 14.31
CA PRO A 247 -28.12 -6.02 13.30
C PRO A 247 -27.92 -5.47 11.88
N VAL A 248 -27.23 -4.33 11.74
CA VAL A 248 -26.95 -3.71 10.43
C VAL A 248 -25.60 -4.18 9.86
N SER A 249 -24.80 -4.88 10.66
CA SER A 249 -23.49 -5.37 10.24
C SER A 249 -23.61 -6.77 9.62
N ASN A 250 -22.89 -6.97 8.51
CA ASN A 250 -22.76 -8.30 7.90
C ASN A 250 -21.73 -9.19 8.63
N LEU A 251 -21.00 -8.64 9.63
CA LEU A 251 -20.04 -9.41 10.42
C LEU A 251 -20.75 -10.09 11.60
N THR A 252 -20.56 -11.37 11.76
CA THR A 252 -21.05 -12.13 12.91
C THR A 252 -20.16 -11.97 14.15
N LYS A 253 -18.89 -11.72 13.93
CA LYS A 253 -17.88 -11.52 15.00
C LYS A 253 -17.15 -10.20 14.83
N LEU A 254 -16.72 -9.63 15.96
CA LEU A 254 -15.84 -8.47 16.03
C LEU A 254 -14.52 -8.87 16.69
N SER A 255 -13.41 -8.42 16.12
CA SER A 255 -12.09 -8.57 16.73
C SER A 255 -11.93 -7.61 17.91
N THR A 256 -11.49 -8.13 19.05
CA THR A 256 -11.04 -7.34 20.19
C THR A 256 -9.51 -7.36 20.28
N TYR A 257 -8.97 -6.38 20.99
CA TYR A 257 -7.53 -6.17 21.07
C TYR A 257 -7.11 -6.02 22.54
N ARG A 258 -5.85 -6.37 22.82
CA ARG A 258 -5.19 -6.18 24.10
C ARG A 258 -3.87 -5.45 23.93
N PHE A 259 -3.38 -4.88 25.01
CA PHE A 259 -2.03 -4.33 25.05
C PHE A 259 -0.99 -5.46 25.12
N TYR A 260 0.11 -5.27 24.40
CA TYR A 260 1.25 -6.18 24.43
C TYR A 260 2.32 -5.68 25.39
N GLY A 261 2.67 -6.50 26.38
CA GLY A 261 3.67 -6.18 27.41
C GLY A 261 3.21 -5.15 28.44
N ASP A 262 4.09 -4.86 29.40
CA ASP A 262 3.80 -3.97 30.54
C ASP A 262 3.82 -2.48 30.16
N ASN A 263 4.58 -2.13 29.13
CA ASN A 263 4.72 -0.76 28.63
C ASN A 263 4.52 -0.69 27.11
N PRO A 264 3.27 -0.84 26.63
CA PRO A 264 2.98 -0.84 25.22
C PRO A 264 3.34 0.51 24.58
N LYS A 265 3.98 0.46 23.40
CA LYS A 265 4.38 1.65 22.65
C LYS A 265 3.80 1.60 21.24
N TYR A 266 3.55 2.78 20.67
CA TYR A 266 3.30 2.88 19.26
C TYR A 266 4.62 2.62 18.52
N ALA A 267 4.74 1.45 17.93
CA ALA A 267 5.93 0.96 17.27
C ALA A 267 5.52 0.14 16.02
N PRO A 268 4.95 0.79 14.99
CA PRO A 268 4.63 0.11 13.73
C PRO A 268 5.92 -0.46 13.13
N MET A 269 5.80 -1.60 12.45
CA MET A 269 6.94 -2.24 11.80
C MET A 269 6.59 -2.65 10.37
N PHE A 270 7.56 -2.50 9.49
CA PHE A 270 7.46 -2.89 8.08
C PHE A 270 6.47 -2.07 7.24
N CYS A 271 5.91 -1.00 7.77
CA CYS A 271 4.91 -0.17 7.09
C CYS A 271 5.43 0.46 5.79
N VAL A 272 6.74 0.69 5.66
CA VAL A 272 7.36 1.28 4.47
C VAL A 272 7.56 0.25 3.33
N GLN A 273 7.46 -1.04 3.61
CA GLN A 273 7.69 -2.09 2.60
C GLN A 273 6.81 -1.96 1.35
N PRO A 274 5.50 -1.67 1.42
CA PRO A 274 4.69 -1.43 0.22
C PRO A 274 5.19 -0.29 -0.66
N LEU A 275 5.75 0.77 -0.07
CA LEU A 275 6.38 1.87 -0.82
C LEU A 275 7.67 1.38 -1.51
N TYR A 276 8.49 0.57 -0.83
CA TYR A 276 9.68 0.00 -1.43
C TYR A 276 9.35 -0.93 -2.60
N TYR A 277 8.31 -1.77 -2.48
CA TYR A 277 7.81 -2.59 -3.58
C TYR A 277 7.36 -1.73 -4.77
N LEU A 278 6.63 -0.64 -4.51
CA LEU A 278 6.18 0.29 -5.55
C LEU A 278 7.37 0.91 -6.29
N LEU A 279 8.34 1.45 -5.58
CA LEU A 279 9.51 2.09 -6.16
C LEU A 279 10.39 1.10 -6.93
N THR A 280 10.59 -0.10 -6.38
CA THR A 280 11.34 -1.17 -7.03
C THR A 280 10.66 -1.62 -8.32
N TYR A 281 9.34 -1.80 -8.29
CA TYR A 281 8.59 -2.18 -9.48
C TYR A 281 8.69 -1.12 -10.57
N VAL A 282 8.59 0.15 -10.23
CA VAL A 282 8.73 1.27 -11.16
C VAL A 282 10.15 1.34 -11.73
N ALA A 283 11.18 1.15 -10.92
CA ALA A 283 12.57 1.12 -11.37
C ALA A 283 12.82 -0.04 -12.37
N ASN A 284 12.34 -1.24 -12.04
CA ASN A 284 12.46 -2.40 -12.92
C ASN A 284 11.65 -2.22 -14.21
N PHE A 285 10.45 -1.62 -14.12
CA PHE A 285 9.65 -1.29 -15.29
C PHE A 285 10.39 -0.34 -16.25
N TYR A 286 11.10 0.65 -15.71
CA TYR A 286 11.92 1.54 -16.50
C TYR A 286 13.04 0.78 -17.22
N GLU A 287 13.80 -0.08 -16.54
CA GLU A 287 14.86 -0.89 -17.13
C GLU A 287 14.33 -1.83 -18.22
N TRP A 288 13.25 -2.53 -17.93
CA TRP A 288 12.60 -3.43 -18.87
C TRP A 288 12.13 -2.69 -20.13
N SER A 289 11.49 -1.54 -19.98
CA SER A 289 10.99 -0.72 -21.08
C SER A 289 12.13 -0.21 -21.99
N ASN A 290 13.24 0.18 -21.41
CA ASN A 290 14.44 0.60 -22.17
C ASN A 290 15.08 -0.56 -22.95
N ALA A 291 15.10 -1.76 -22.35
CA ALA A 291 15.67 -2.96 -23.00
C ALA A 291 14.86 -3.43 -24.21
N GLN A 292 13.54 -3.22 -24.20
CA GLN A 292 12.66 -3.71 -25.28
C GLN A 292 12.59 -2.78 -26.50
N ASN A 293 13.14 -1.58 -26.47
CA ASN A 293 13.04 -0.59 -27.56
C ASN A 293 11.59 -0.31 -28.02
N THR A 294 10.59 -0.61 -27.20
CA THR A 294 9.18 -0.58 -27.55
C THR A 294 8.58 0.81 -27.33
N GLY A 295 8.44 1.59 -28.40
CA GLY A 295 7.77 2.89 -28.39
C GLY A 295 6.23 2.87 -28.20
N VAL A 296 5.65 1.83 -27.60
CA VAL A 296 4.20 1.55 -27.66
C VAL A 296 3.50 1.63 -26.30
N TRP A 297 3.97 2.42 -25.33
CA TRP A 297 3.25 2.58 -24.06
C TRP A 297 2.74 4.00 -23.87
N GLY A 298 1.42 4.13 -23.65
CA GLY A 298 0.67 5.36 -23.69
C GLY A 298 1.24 6.55 -22.90
N ARG A 299 0.74 7.75 -23.16
CA ARG A 299 1.27 9.07 -22.75
C ARG A 299 1.67 9.21 -21.28
N LEU A 300 0.95 8.57 -20.34
CA LEU A 300 1.25 8.60 -18.89
C LEU A 300 2.53 7.82 -18.54
N LYS A 301 2.78 6.70 -19.23
CA LYS A 301 4.00 5.88 -19.02
C LYS A 301 5.22 6.54 -19.67
N GLY A 302 5.03 7.23 -20.79
CA GLY A 302 6.10 7.95 -21.50
C GLY A 302 6.73 9.08 -20.70
N SER A 303 5.95 9.87 -19.95
CA SER A 303 6.47 10.97 -19.13
C SER A 303 7.31 10.47 -17.94
N LEU A 304 6.89 9.38 -17.29
CA LEU A 304 7.67 8.77 -16.21
C LEU A 304 8.99 8.19 -16.70
N LEU A 305 8.96 7.48 -17.84
CA LEU A 305 10.17 6.91 -18.46
C LEU A 305 11.15 7.99 -18.90
N SER A 306 10.67 9.08 -19.51
CA SER A 306 11.49 10.22 -19.90
C SER A 306 12.17 10.86 -18.67
N MET A 307 11.40 11.10 -17.63
CA MET A 307 11.93 11.70 -16.40
C MET A 307 13.00 10.83 -15.74
N LEU A 308 12.78 9.51 -15.60
CA LEU A 308 13.77 8.59 -15.02
C LEU A 308 15.05 8.52 -15.85
N LYS A 309 14.97 8.75 -17.17
CA LYS A 309 16.12 8.86 -18.05
C LYS A 309 16.89 10.17 -17.83
N ASP A 310 16.17 11.26 -17.60
CA ASP A 310 16.76 12.59 -17.47
C ASP A 310 17.30 12.85 -16.04
N ASP A 311 16.73 12.21 -14.99
CA ASP A 311 17.18 12.32 -13.61
C ASP A 311 17.88 11.03 -13.12
N VAL A 312 19.09 10.81 -13.64
CA VAL A 312 19.91 9.63 -13.33
C VAL A 312 20.23 9.51 -11.83
N ASP A 313 20.45 10.62 -11.15
CA ASP A 313 20.72 10.62 -9.70
C ASP A 313 19.51 10.11 -8.91
N PHE A 314 18.31 10.56 -9.26
CA PHE A 314 17.07 10.11 -8.65
C PHE A 314 16.83 8.61 -8.88
N PHE A 315 17.01 8.16 -10.10
CA PHE A 315 16.89 6.73 -10.44
C PHE A 315 17.89 5.88 -9.65
N HIS A 316 19.15 6.31 -9.54
CA HIS A 316 20.16 5.60 -8.76
C HIS A 316 19.78 5.51 -7.27
N GLU A 317 19.25 6.58 -6.68
CA GLU A 317 18.81 6.56 -5.29
C GLU A 317 17.57 5.67 -5.07
N ILE A 318 16.62 5.62 -6.03
CA ILE A 318 15.51 4.64 -5.99
C ILE A 318 16.05 3.20 -6.02
N LYS A 319 17.04 2.91 -6.86
CA LYS A 319 17.67 1.57 -6.92
C LYS A 319 18.32 1.18 -5.60
N LYS A 320 18.87 2.12 -4.82
CA LYS A 320 19.35 1.83 -3.46
C LYS A 320 18.21 1.43 -2.51
N LEU A 321 17.02 2.04 -2.64
CA LEU A 321 15.86 1.62 -1.85
C LEU A 321 15.38 0.21 -2.22
N SER A 322 15.59 -0.23 -3.46
CA SER A 322 15.23 -1.58 -3.90
C SER A 322 15.96 -2.68 -3.09
N SER A 323 17.18 -2.38 -2.60
CA SER A 323 17.91 -3.32 -1.73
C SER A 323 17.30 -3.49 -0.33
N LYS A 324 16.38 -2.61 0.07
CA LYS A 324 15.64 -2.68 1.35
C LYS A 324 14.33 -3.45 1.25
N VAL A 325 13.94 -3.90 0.05
CA VAL A 325 12.74 -4.73 -0.14
C VAL A 325 13.01 -6.11 0.46
N ILE A 326 12.12 -6.53 1.36
CA ILE A 326 12.17 -7.87 1.94
C ILE A 326 11.35 -8.80 1.04
N THR A 327 11.94 -9.87 0.53
CA THR A 327 11.30 -10.76 -0.46
C THR A 327 11.14 -12.21 -0.02
N GLU A 328 11.91 -12.67 0.97
CA GLU A 328 11.99 -14.10 1.31
C GLU A 328 12.10 -14.40 2.80
N GLU A 329 12.01 -13.40 3.66
CA GLU A 329 12.15 -13.58 5.12
C GLU A 329 10.99 -12.92 5.88
N LYS A 330 10.82 -13.23 7.16
CA LYS A 330 9.85 -12.61 8.07
C LYS A 330 8.41 -12.63 7.54
N GLY A 331 8.03 -13.69 6.81
CA GLY A 331 6.72 -13.83 6.19
C GLY A 331 6.56 -13.10 4.86
N TYR A 332 7.58 -12.37 4.39
CA TYR A 332 7.58 -11.74 3.07
C TYR A 332 7.88 -12.76 1.99
N CYS A 333 7.23 -12.66 0.85
CA CYS A 333 7.60 -13.43 -0.31
C CYS A 333 7.12 -12.81 -1.62
N ILE A 334 7.88 -12.99 -2.69
CA ILE A 334 7.39 -12.87 -4.06
C ILE A 334 6.83 -14.23 -4.46
N VAL A 335 5.53 -14.31 -4.66
CA VAL A 335 4.83 -15.56 -4.98
C VAL A 335 4.84 -15.83 -6.48
N LYS A 336 4.75 -14.78 -7.28
CA LYS A 336 4.83 -14.81 -8.74
C LYS A 336 5.71 -13.66 -9.25
N TYR A 337 6.63 -14.00 -10.12
CA TYR A 337 7.40 -13.03 -10.89
C TYR A 337 6.75 -12.80 -12.25
N ASN A 338 6.87 -11.60 -12.79
CA ASN A 338 6.55 -11.30 -14.17
C ASN A 338 7.81 -10.84 -14.90
N THR A 339 7.69 -10.52 -16.20
CA THR A 339 8.82 -10.08 -17.01
C THR A 339 9.51 -8.82 -16.48
N ILE A 340 8.80 -8.00 -15.71
CA ILE A 340 9.31 -6.75 -15.13
C ILE A 340 10.13 -7.03 -13.85
N LEU A 341 9.66 -7.90 -12.97
CA LEU A 341 10.40 -8.26 -11.74
C LEU A 341 11.55 -9.25 -11.97
N ASN A 342 11.58 -9.96 -13.10
CA ASN A 342 12.65 -10.91 -13.43
C ASN A 342 13.92 -10.27 -14.04
N ILE A 343 13.99 -8.97 -14.11
CA ILE A 343 15.22 -8.27 -14.54
C ILE A 343 16.24 -8.38 -13.40
N LYS A 344 17.27 -9.20 -13.62
CA LYS A 344 18.42 -9.34 -12.73
C LYS A 344 19.47 -8.29 -13.03
#